data_3dc6e4567ba0a113f19b35f03530a804
#
_entry.id   3dc6e4567ba0a113f19b35f03530a804
#
_cell.length_a   1.000
_cell.length_b   1.000
_cell.length_c   1.000
_cell.angle_alpha   90.00
_cell.angle_beta   90.00
_cell.angle_gamma   90.00
#
_symmetry.space_group_name_H-M   'P 1'
#
loop_
_entity.id
_entity.type
_entity.pdbx_description
1 polymer ?
#
loop_
_entity_poly.entity_id
_entity_poly.type
_entity_poly.pdbx_seq_one_letter_code
_entity_poly.pdbx_strand_id
1 'polypeptide(L)'
;MVTALALKAEGLAQRIGVLDFDQHYGDGTEDIIHTLGIDFVRHYTAAEDYHSESRALEFLARIPELVAAMSDCDVVLYQVGADPHVDDPLGGWLTTAQLTERD
;
A
#
# COMPACT_ATOMS: atom_id res chain seq x y z
N MET A 1 2.10 -9.31 6.06
CA MET A 1 3.43 -9.66 6.64
C MET A 1 3.75 -11.16 6.63
N VAL A 2 2.82 -12.05 6.98
CA VAL A 2 3.09 -13.52 6.97
C VAL A 2 3.62 -13.99 5.63
N THR A 3 2.99 -13.59 4.52
CA THR A 3 3.44 -13.93 3.15
C THR A 3 4.87 -13.44 2.89
N ALA A 4 5.19 -12.19 3.27
CA ALA A 4 6.53 -11.63 3.08
C ALA A 4 7.59 -12.42 3.86
N LEU A 5 7.29 -12.76 5.11
CA LEU A 5 8.19 -13.58 5.94
C LEU A 5 8.40 -14.97 5.36
N ALA A 6 7.33 -15.62 4.87
CA ALA A 6 7.41 -16.94 4.25
C ALA A 6 8.24 -16.91 2.96
N LEU A 7 8.01 -15.94 2.06
CA LEU A 7 8.78 -15.78 0.82
C LEU A 7 10.28 -15.60 1.10
N LYS A 8 10.61 -14.81 2.13
CA LYS A 8 12.01 -14.62 2.54
C LYS A 8 12.62 -15.87 3.12
N ALA A 9 11.91 -16.55 4.03
CA ALA A 9 12.39 -17.76 4.70
C ALA A 9 12.61 -18.92 3.72
N GLU A 10 11.76 -19.03 2.70
CA GLU A 10 11.87 -20.07 1.65
C GLU A 10 12.87 -19.69 0.55
N GLY A 11 13.48 -18.53 0.60
CA GLY A 11 14.44 -18.05 -0.40
C GLY A 11 13.83 -17.68 -1.75
N LEU A 12 12.51 -17.48 -1.81
CA LEU A 12 11.78 -17.16 -3.04
C LEU A 12 11.84 -15.68 -3.40
N ALA A 13 12.05 -14.82 -2.41
CA ALA A 13 12.26 -13.39 -2.61
C ALA A 13 13.25 -12.84 -1.57
N GLN A 14 14.12 -11.94 -2.00
CA GLN A 14 15.09 -11.29 -1.11
C GLN A 14 14.62 -9.92 -0.67
N ARG A 15 13.88 -9.21 -1.55
CA ARG A 15 13.35 -7.88 -1.30
C ARG A 15 11.87 -7.83 -1.67
N ILE A 16 11.02 -7.42 -0.74
CA ILE A 16 9.57 -7.47 -0.89
C ILE A 16 9.01 -6.08 -0.69
N GLY A 17 8.18 -5.63 -1.64
CA GLY A 17 7.40 -4.41 -1.53
C GLY A 17 6.00 -4.69 -0.97
N VAL A 18 5.47 -3.77 -0.19
CA VAL A 18 4.05 -3.75 0.21
C VAL A 18 3.51 -2.37 -0.16
N LEU A 19 2.60 -2.35 -1.12
CA LEU A 19 1.84 -1.17 -1.51
C LEU A 19 0.44 -1.28 -0.92
N ASP A 20 0.14 -0.43 0.03
CA ASP A 20 -1.15 -0.38 0.71
C ASP A 20 -1.91 0.89 0.29
N PHE A 21 -2.92 0.70 -0.55
CA PHE A 21 -3.74 1.76 -1.12
C PHE A 21 -5.18 1.72 -0.60
N ASP A 22 -5.41 1.10 0.54
CA ASP A 22 -6.71 1.19 1.20
C ASP A 22 -6.85 2.50 2.00
N GLN A 23 -7.99 2.70 2.65
CA GLN A 23 -8.30 3.93 3.38
C GLN A 23 -7.60 4.02 4.72
N HIS A 24 -7.22 2.89 5.31
CA HIS A 24 -6.70 2.84 6.68
C HIS A 24 -5.17 2.77 6.67
N TYR A 25 -4.55 3.44 7.64
CA TYR A 25 -3.11 3.37 7.81
C TYR A 25 -2.67 1.94 8.17
N GLY A 26 -1.70 1.42 7.43
CA GLY A 26 -1.16 0.07 7.63
C GLY A 26 -0.26 -0.07 8.87
N ASP A 27 -0.74 0.41 10.02
CA ASP A 27 0.01 0.44 11.28
C ASP A 27 0.44 -0.96 11.76
N GLY A 28 -0.40 -1.97 11.55
CA GLY A 28 -0.06 -3.35 11.89
C GLY A 28 1.15 -3.87 11.10
N THR A 29 1.27 -3.52 9.83
CA THR A 29 2.44 -3.86 9.01
C THR A 29 3.68 -3.11 9.47
N GLU A 30 3.56 -1.80 9.71
CA GLU A 30 4.64 -0.96 10.22
C GLU A 30 5.15 -1.43 11.58
N ASP A 31 4.22 -1.74 12.50
CA ASP A 31 4.57 -2.22 13.84
C ASP A 31 5.36 -3.54 13.79
N ILE A 32 4.96 -4.48 12.93
CA ILE A 32 5.67 -5.75 12.74
C ILE A 32 7.08 -5.49 12.17
N ILE A 33 7.19 -4.66 11.14
CA ILE A 33 8.49 -4.29 10.54
C ILE A 33 9.42 -3.71 11.58
N HIS A 34 8.92 -2.76 12.35
CA HIS A 34 9.71 -2.08 13.38
C HIS A 34 10.08 -3.02 14.53
N THR A 35 9.09 -3.75 15.08
CA THR A 35 9.29 -4.63 16.25
C THR A 35 10.26 -5.77 15.97
N LEU A 36 10.21 -6.35 14.76
CA LEU A 36 11.07 -7.46 14.37
C LEU A 36 12.37 -7.00 13.68
N GLY A 37 12.59 -5.70 13.50
CA GLY A 37 13.76 -5.17 12.81
C GLY A 37 13.88 -5.67 11.38
N ILE A 38 12.78 -5.73 10.63
CA ILE A 38 12.74 -6.26 9.27
C ILE A 38 13.32 -5.23 8.30
N ASP A 39 14.37 -5.58 7.57
CA ASP A 39 15.08 -4.70 6.64
C ASP A 39 14.88 -5.07 5.15
N PHE A 40 14.19 -6.16 4.86
CA PHE A 40 13.94 -6.66 3.50
C PHE A 40 12.55 -6.32 2.95
N VAL A 41 11.72 -5.64 3.73
CA VAL A 41 10.38 -5.18 3.32
C VAL A 41 10.38 -3.67 3.17
N ARG A 42 9.93 -3.20 2.00
CA ARG A 42 9.62 -1.80 1.76
C ARG A 42 8.11 -1.63 1.80
N HIS A 43 7.62 -0.85 2.74
CA HIS A 43 6.21 -0.59 2.93
C HIS A 43 5.85 0.85 2.58
N TYR A 44 4.75 1.03 1.85
CA TYR A 44 4.09 2.30 1.64
C TYR A 44 2.60 2.17 1.89
N THR A 45 2.03 3.09 2.67
CA THR A 45 0.59 3.18 2.90
C THR A 45 0.06 4.55 2.47
N ALA A 46 -0.92 4.55 1.56
CA ALA A 46 -1.50 5.78 1.03
C ALA A 46 -2.23 6.59 2.11
N ALA A 47 -2.81 5.92 3.09
CA ALA A 47 -3.56 6.57 4.18
C ALA A 47 -2.69 7.45 5.08
N GLU A 48 -1.37 7.34 5.05
CA GLU A 48 -0.48 8.28 5.74
C GLU A 48 -0.54 9.68 5.14
N ASP A 49 -0.56 9.75 3.81
CA ASP A 49 -0.49 11.00 3.05
C ASP A 49 -1.84 11.47 2.52
N TYR A 50 -2.73 10.54 2.17
CA TYR A 50 -3.96 10.79 1.41
C TYR A 50 -5.19 10.23 2.10
N HIS A 51 -6.09 11.11 2.54
CA HIS A 51 -7.33 10.75 3.22
C HIS A 51 -8.44 11.79 3.02
N SER A 52 -8.37 12.58 1.94
CA SER A 52 -9.38 13.58 1.61
C SER A 52 -9.65 13.66 0.11
N GLU A 53 -10.88 13.98 -0.26
CA GLU A 53 -11.29 14.15 -1.66
C GLU A 53 -10.47 15.23 -2.38
N SER A 54 -10.07 16.29 -1.67
CA SER A 54 -9.26 17.37 -2.26
C SER A 54 -7.87 16.93 -2.72
N ARG A 55 -7.37 15.79 -2.24
CA ARG A 55 -6.07 15.25 -2.61
C ARG A 55 -6.14 14.00 -3.49
N ALA A 56 -7.34 13.59 -3.91
CA ALA A 56 -7.54 12.39 -4.73
C ALA A 56 -6.76 12.43 -6.04
N LEU A 57 -6.81 13.54 -6.77
CA LEU A 57 -6.08 13.69 -8.04
C LEU A 57 -4.56 13.69 -7.85
N GLU A 58 -4.07 14.28 -6.76
CA GLU A 58 -2.65 14.26 -6.41
C GLU A 58 -2.18 12.82 -6.15
N PHE A 59 -2.96 12.04 -5.42
CA PHE A 59 -2.67 10.63 -5.18
C PHE A 59 -2.59 9.84 -6.48
N LEU A 60 -3.61 9.95 -7.35
CA LEU A 60 -3.63 9.24 -8.63
C LEU A 60 -2.43 9.60 -9.51
N ALA A 61 -2.07 10.88 -9.57
CA ALA A 61 -0.91 11.35 -10.33
C ALA A 61 0.42 10.80 -9.78
N ARG A 62 0.47 10.46 -8.50
CA ARG A 62 1.67 9.95 -7.84
C ARG A 62 1.85 8.43 -7.95
N ILE A 63 0.79 7.68 -8.29
CA ILE A 63 0.86 6.21 -8.37
C ILE A 63 2.02 5.69 -9.21
N PRO A 64 2.30 6.21 -10.43
CA PRO A 64 3.45 5.73 -11.20
C PRO A 64 4.79 5.84 -10.48
N GLU A 65 4.99 6.91 -9.71
CA GLU A 65 6.19 7.10 -8.88
C GLU A 65 6.25 6.08 -7.74
N LEU A 66 5.13 5.85 -7.07
CA LEU A 66 5.05 4.87 -5.97
C LEU A 66 5.33 3.45 -6.45
N VAL A 67 4.79 3.08 -7.61
CA VAL A 67 5.07 1.79 -8.25
C VAL A 67 6.54 1.68 -8.65
N ALA A 68 7.09 2.72 -9.27
CA ALA A 68 8.51 2.76 -9.66
C ALA A 68 9.45 2.63 -8.46
N ALA A 69 9.08 3.14 -7.30
CA ALA A 69 9.83 3.01 -6.06
C ALA A 69 9.96 1.55 -5.57
N MET A 70 9.13 0.64 -6.07
CA MET A 70 9.17 -0.79 -5.78
C MET A 70 9.92 -1.61 -6.84
N SER A 71 10.54 -0.97 -7.83
CA SER A 71 11.15 -1.64 -8.99
C SER A 71 12.33 -2.56 -8.64
N ASP A 72 12.94 -2.38 -7.48
CA ASP A 72 14.03 -3.23 -6.98
C ASP A 72 13.54 -4.36 -6.07
N CYS A 73 12.22 -4.50 -5.89
CA CYS A 73 11.63 -5.60 -5.15
C CYS A 73 11.40 -6.81 -6.07
N ASP A 74 11.66 -8.02 -5.55
CA ASP A 74 11.42 -9.27 -6.28
C ASP A 74 9.93 -9.59 -6.38
N VAL A 75 9.18 -9.21 -5.34
CA VAL A 75 7.73 -9.38 -5.23
C VAL A 75 7.13 -8.12 -4.63
N VAL A 76 6.01 -7.67 -5.17
CA VAL A 76 5.20 -6.60 -4.58
C VAL A 76 3.85 -7.18 -4.17
N LEU A 77 3.53 -7.03 -2.90
CA LEU A 77 2.21 -7.34 -2.35
C LEU A 77 1.36 -6.07 -2.43
N TYR A 78 0.27 -6.15 -3.17
CA TYR A 78 -0.62 -5.03 -3.38
C TYR A 78 -1.88 -5.19 -2.52
N GLN A 79 -1.99 -4.37 -1.48
CA GLN A 79 -3.16 -4.29 -0.62
C GLN A 79 -4.09 -3.22 -1.20
N VAL A 80 -5.23 -3.65 -1.71
CA VAL A 80 -6.18 -2.78 -2.39
C VAL A 80 -7.60 -3.10 -1.97
N GLY A 81 -8.17 -2.24 -1.14
CA GLY A 81 -9.57 -2.32 -0.70
C GLY A 81 -10.46 -1.37 -1.50
N ALA A 82 -11.77 -1.54 -1.39
CA ALA A 82 -12.76 -0.62 -1.94
C ALA A 82 -13.19 0.47 -0.94
N ASP A 83 -12.69 0.40 0.29
CA ASP A 83 -13.00 1.31 1.39
C ASP A 83 -12.58 2.79 1.18
N PRO A 84 -11.63 3.14 0.27
CA PRO A 84 -11.45 4.54 -0.11
C PRO A 84 -12.62 5.15 -0.90
N HIS A 85 -13.63 4.37 -1.29
CA HIS A 85 -14.79 4.89 -2.02
C HIS A 85 -15.59 5.89 -1.18
N VAL A 86 -16.05 6.98 -1.81
CA VAL A 86 -16.82 8.07 -1.14
C VAL A 86 -18.12 7.59 -0.47
N ASP A 87 -18.67 6.46 -0.90
CA ASP A 87 -19.89 5.87 -0.31
C ASP A 87 -19.57 4.83 0.77
N ASP A 88 -18.32 4.66 1.17
CA ASP A 88 -17.98 3.77 2.28
C ASP A 88 -18.59 4.27 3.59
N PRO A 89 -19.20 3.39 4.42
CA PRO A 89 -19.85 3.79 5.67
C PRO A 89 -18.94 4.48 6.67
N LEU A 90 -17.64 4.23 6.60
CA LEU A 90 -16.63 4.86 7.47
C LEU A 90 -16.01 6.12 6.84
N GLY A 91 -16.53 6.52 5.67
CA GLY A 91 -16.02 7.65 4.89
C GLY A 91 -14.89 7.26 3.97
N GLY A 92 -14.90 7.76 2.77
CA GLY A 92 -13.87 7.57 1.76
C GLY A 92 -13.65 8.86 0.97
N TRP A 93 -12.75 8.83 0.00
CA TRP A 93 -12.31 10.03 -0.69
C TRP A 93 -12.08 9.82 -2.20
N LEU A 94 -12.31 8.61 -2.73
CA LEU A 94 -12.23 8.29 -4.16
C LEU A 94 -13.61 7.96 -4.72
N THR A 95 -13.90 8.49 -5.91
CA THR A 95 -15.08 8.10 -6.69
C THR A 95 -14.86 6.73 -7.34
N THR A 96 -15.93 6.12 -7.88
CA THR A 96 -15.83 4.86 -8.63
C THR A 96 -14.82 4.94 -9.78
N ALA A 97 -14.83 6.05 -10.55
CA ALA A 97 -13.89 6.25 -11.64
C ALA A 97 -12.44 6.35 -11.15
N GLN A 98 -12.22 7.01 -10.03
CA GLN A 98 -10.89 7.16 -9.42
C GLN A 98 -10.38 5.84 -8.83
N LEU A 99 -11.25 5.00 -8.25
CA LEU A 99 -10.87 3.65 -7.86
C LEU A 99 -10.43 2.81 -9.06
N THR A 100 -11.17 2.89 -10.18
CA THR A 100 -10.80 2.19 -11.41
C THR A 100 -9.46 2.68 -11.97
N GLU A 101 -9.17 3.97 -11.86
CA GLU A 101 -7.87 4.55 -12.28
C GLU A 101 -6.74 4.12 -11.36
N ARG A 102 -7.00 4.01 -10.06
CA ARG A 102 -6.02 3.52 -9.06
C ARG A 102 -5.57 2.09 -9.38
N ASP A 103 -6.50 1.21 -9.74
CA ASP A 103 -6.28 -0.21 -9.99
C ASP A 103 -5.65 -0.46 -11.37
#